data_3d71a169710330d5ccf65dda1fe47ce0
#
_entry.id   3d71a169710330d5ccf65dda1fe47ce0
#
_cell.length_a   1.000
_cell.length_b   1.000
_cell.length_c   1.000
_cell.angle_alpha   90.00
_cell.angle_beta   90.00
_cell.angle_gamma   90.00
#
_symmetry.space_group_name_H-M   'P 1'
#
loop_
_entity.id
_entity.type
_entity.pdbx_description
1 polymer ?
#
loop_
_entity_poly.entity_id
_entity_poly.type
_entity_poly.pdbx_seq_one_letter_code
_entity_poly.pdbx_strand_id
1 'polypeptide(L)'
;KIPREHQGFWGKKLMEAILMRAGSFMAVIILGYVLKKVGFFKEDDFYVMSKIMVKITLPASIIVNFSQTKMEPSMFLLCLLGFGGGILYMALGWIMGGKDPDEKGFQILNLSGYSIGSFTMPFTSSFFGPAGVVVTSLFDTGNAVIALGGSYSIGAMVKNREKKFSFIPLCKTLLCSVPFDAYLFMYVLYWLHLSLPAPVLNIAQLVANANAFLAMLMLGVGFKLSGDRTQMSKIVKMLGVRYGVAVLTAAALLSASFFTGIPSGSGSACVQPYCCSSACIYSRHERGY
;
A
#
# COMPACT_ATOMS: atom_id res chain seq x y z
N LYS A 1 -33.77 6.56 18.80
CA LYS A 1 -33.01 5.57 19.63
C LYS A 1 -33.26 4.21 19.03
N ILE A 2 -32.27 3.64 18.32
CA ILE A 2 -32.34 2.27 17.77
C ILE A 2 -32.22 1.30 18.96
N PRO A 3 -33.08 0.29 19.09
CA PRO A 3 -33.00 -0.67 20.19
C PRO A 3 -31.66 -1.41 20.21
N ARG A 4 -31.09 -1.61 21.39
CA ARG A 4 -29.77 -2.25 21.59
C ARG A 4 -29.66 -3.67 20.99
N GLU A 5 -30.75 -4.40 20.87
CA GLU A 5 -30.80 -5.73 20.24
C GLU A 5 -30.46 -5.70 18.75
N HIS A 6 -30.87 -4.67 18.01
CA HIS A 6 -30.51 -4.52 16.59
C HIS A 6 -29.01 -4.21 16.38
N GLN A 7 -28.35 -3.54 17.31
CA GLN A 7 -26.91 -3.25 17.18
C GLN A 7 -26.05 -4.51 17.26
N GLY A 8 -26.40 -5.47 18.09
CA GLY A 8 -25.68 -6.75 18.20
C GLY A 8 -25.83 -7.64 16.97
N PHE A 9 -27.01 -7.63 16.34
CA PHE A 9 -27.29 -8.42 15.14
C PHE A 9 -26.54 -7.89 13.90
N TRP A 10 -26.53 -6.57 13.71
CA TRP A 10 -25.76 -5.92 12.63
C TRP A 10 -24.26 -6.10 12.80
N GLY A 11 -23.74 -6.03 14.03
CA GLY A 11 -22.33 -6.26 14.32
C GLY A 11 -21.89 -7.69 13.99
N LYS A 12 -22.72 -8.71 14.29
CA LYS A 12 -22.41 -10.10 13.95
C LYS A 12 -22.38 -10.33 12.43
N LYS A 13 -23.40 -9.87 11.70
CA LYS A 13 -23.45 -10.00 10.22
C LYS A 13 -22.28 -9.29 9.54
N LEU A 14 -21.90 -8.11 10.03
CA LEU A 14 -20.74 -7.37 9.51
C LEU A 14 -19.45 -8.13 9.78
N MET A 15 -19.28 -8.67 10.98
CA MET A 15 -18.11 -9.48 11.34
C MET A 15 -18.01 -10.76 10.50
N GLU A 16 -19.12 -11.48 10.28
CA GLU A 16 -19.16 -12.65 9.41
C GLU A 16 -18.79 -12.30 7.97
N ALA A 17 -19.30 -11.20 7.42
CA ALA A 17 -18.95 -10.74 6.08
C ALA A 17 -17.47 -10.37 5.96
N ILE A 18 -16.89 -9.73 6.98
CA ILE A 18 -15.47 -9.40 7.05
C ILE A 18 -14.61 -10.67 7.08
N LEU A 19 -14.97 -11.63 7.95
CA LEU A 19 -14.24 -12.89 8.08
C LEU A 19 -14.34 -13.73 6.79
N MET A 20 -15.50 -13.78 6.15
CA MET A 20 -15.64 -14.46 4.85
C MET A 20 -14.77 -13.85 3.76
N ARG A 21 -14.72 -12.51 3.65
CA ARG A 21 -13.85 -11.81 2.68
C ARG A 21 -12.38 -12.04 2.97
N ALA A 22 -11.96 -11.93 4.24
CA ALA A 22 -10.59 -12.22 4.64
C ALA A 22 -10.21 -13.68 4.37
N GLY A 23 -11.11 -14.63 4.65
CA GLY A 23 -10.95 -16.04 4.33
C GLY A 23 -10.81 -16.30 2.83
N SER A 24 -11.60 -15.60 2.00
CA SER A 24 -11.50 -15.70 0.54
C SER A 24 -10.15 -15.19 0.02
N PHE A 25 -9.64 -14.09 0.55
CA PHE A 25 -8.30 -13.59 0.19
C PHE A 25 -7.20 -14.57 0.59
N MET A 26 -7.29 -15.13 1.82
CA MET A 26 -6.36 -16.16 2.28
C MET A 26 -6.41 -17.40 1.38
N ALA A 27 -7.59 -17.84 0.97
CA ALA A 27 -7.74 -18.99 0.07
C ALA A 27 -7.05 -18.73 -1.28
N VAL A 28 -7.17 -17.52 -1.86
CA VAL A 28 -6.50 -17.17 -3.12
C VAL A 28 -4.97 -17.08 -2.94
N ILE A 29 -4.48 -16.56 -1.81
CA ILE A 29 -3.04 -16.55 -1.50
C ILE A 29 -2.51 -17.99 -1.38
N ILE A 30 -3.23 -18.87 -0.66
CA ILE A 30 -2.87 -20.29 -0.52
C ILE A 30 -2.91 -20.97 -1.89
N LEU A 31 -3.92 -20.68 -2.72
CA LEU A 31 -4.00 -21.20 -4.09
C LEU A 31 -2.77 -20.81 -4.90
N GLY A 32 -2.34 -19.53 -4.88
CA GLY A 32 -1.14 -19.06 -5.56
C GLY A 32 0.11 -19.80 -5.10
N TYR A 33 0.27 -19.99 -3.77
CA TYR A 33 1.37 -20.75 -3.20
C TYR A 33 1.37 -22.22 -3.62
N VAL A 34 0.20 -22.89 -3.61
CA VAL A 34 0.05 -24.29 -4.04
C VAL A 34 0.36 -24.43 -5.52
N LEU A 35 -0.19 -23.56 -6.38
CA LEU A 35 0.07 -23.57 -7.81
C LEU A 35 1.56 -23.39 -8.15
N LYS A 36 2.26 -22.55 -7.40
CA LYS A 36 3.72 -22.45 -7.50
C LYS A 36 4.41 -23.74 -7.09
N LYS A 37 3.98 -24.36 -5.98
CA LYS A 37 4.61 -25.58 -5.45
C LYS A 37 4.41 -26.80 -6.37
N VAL A 38 3.29 -26.85 -7.07
CA VAL A 38 2.98 -27.89 -8.08
C VAL A 38 3.71 -27.62 -9.42
N GLY A 39 4.36 -26.45 -9.58
CA GLY A 39 5.11 -26.10 -10.78
C GLY A 39 4.26 -25.46 -11.89
N PHE A 40 2.98 -25.12 -11.61
CA PHE A 40 2.14 -24.40 -12.56
C PHE A 40 2.65 -22.97 -12.78
N PHE A 41 3.08 -22.30 -11.72
CA PHE A 41 3.77 -21.01 -11.76
C PHE A 41 5.25 -21.16 -11.43
N LYS A 42 6.08 -20.45 -12.21
CA LYS A 42 7.51 -20.27 -11.96
C LYS A 42 7.73 -19.00 -11.13
N GLU A 43 8.93 -18.86 -10.56
CA GLU A 43 9.27 -17.65 -9.80
C GLU A 43 9.17 -16.35 -10.62
N ASP A 44 9.50 -16.42 -11.91
CA ASP A 44 9.46 -15.29 -12.82
C ASP A 44 8.02 -14.84 -13.14
N ASP A 45 7.03 -15.72 -13.02
CA ASP A 45 5.63 -15.38 -13.26
C ASP A 45 5.09 -14.36 -12.25
N PHE A 46 5.69 -14.28 -11.05
CA PHE A 46 5.43 -13.22 -10.10
C PHE A 46 5.65 -11.83 -10.70
N TYR A 47 6.72 -11.65 -11.48
CA TYR A 47 7.00 -10.35 -12.12
C TYR A 47 6.01 -10.03 -13.23
N VAL A 48 5.58 -11.03 -13.98
CA VAL A 48 4.55 -10.85 -15.01
C VAL A 48 3.23 -10.44 -14.39
N MET A 49 2.79 -11.14 -13.34
CA MET A 49 1.57 -10.81 -12.60
C MET A 49 1.66 -9.42 -11.96
N SER A 50 2.77 -9.09 -11.32
CA SER A 50 3.02 -7.78 -10.75
C SER A 50 2.94 -6.67 -11.79
N LYS A 51 3.52 -6.90 -12.98
CA LYS A 51 3.50 -5.95 -14.09
C LYS A 51 2.09 -5.72 -14.63
N ILE A 52 1.30 -6.77 -14.80
CA ILE A 52 -0.11 -6.67 -15.22
C ILE A 52 -0.90 -5.92 -14.15
N MET A 53 -0.73 -6.28 -12.89
CA MET A 53 -1.44 -5.66 -11.78
C MET A 53 -1.12 -4.17 -11.69
N VAL A 54 0.14 -3.78 -11.60
CA VAL A 54 0.56 -2.39 -11.38
C VAL A 54 0.30 -1.51 -12.60
N LYS A 55 0.41 -2.06 -13.82
CA LYS A 55 0.29 -1.25 -15.05
C LYS A 55 -1.10 -1.25 -15.68
N ILE A 56 -1.96 -2.21 -15.31
CA ILE A 56 -3.27 -2.38 -15.96
C ILE A 56 -4.40 -2.38 -14.94
N THR A 57 -4.43 -3.36 -14.02
CA THR A 57 -5.62 -3.53 -13.17
C THR A 57 -5.70 -2.51 -12.03
N LEU A 58 -4.58 -2.11 -11.45
CA LEU A 58 -4.55 -1.10 -10.41
C LEU A 58 -4.94 0.30 -10.92
N PRO A 59 -4.40 0.82 -12.04
CA PRO A 59 -4.86 2.08 -12.61
C PRO A 59 -6.34 2.07 -12.97
N ALA A 60 -6.85 0.98 -13.54
CA ALA A 60 -8.29 0.84 -13.81
C ALA A 60 -9.13 0.89 -12.53
N SER A 61 -8.68 0.22 -11.48
CA SER A 61 -9.34 0.27 -10.16
C SER A 61 -9.34 1.68 -9.57
N ILE A 62 -8.24 2.42 -9.69
CA ILE A 62 -8.15 3.83 -9.26
C ILE A 62 -9.18 4.67 -10.00
N ILE A 63 -9.20 4.62 -11.33
CA ILE A 63 -10.11 5.40 -12.17
C ILE A 63 -11.56 5.16 -11.79
N VAL A 64 -11.97 3.91 -11.66
CA VAL A 64 -13.34 3.53 -11.32
C VAL A 64 -13.74 4.04 -9.94
N ASN A 65 -12.91 3.81 -8.92
CA ASN A 65 -13.26 4.18 -7.55
C ASN A 65 -13.30 5.71 -7.36
N PHE A 66 -12.39 6.46 -7.99
CA PHE A 66 -12.43 7.92 -7.98
C PHE A 66 -13.69 8.46 -8.67
N SER A 67 -14.11 7.85 -9.79
CA SER A 67 -15.33 8.26 -10.50
C SER A 67 -16.61 8.01 -9.71
N GLN A 68 -16.59 7.08 -8.74
CA GLN A 68 -17.73 6.73 -7.89
C GLN A 68 -17.75 7.48 -6.54
N THR A 69 -16.71 8.24 -6.22
CA THR A 69 -16.55 8.89 -4.91
C THR A 69 -16.50 10.40 -5.06
N LYS A 70 -17.27 11.09 -4.23
CA LYS A 70 -17.15 12.56 -4.11
C LYS A 70 -15.89 12.88 -3.31
N MET A 71 -14.99 13.60 -3.92
CA MET A 71 -13.78 14.09 -3.26
C MET A 71 -14.05 15.41 -2.55
N GLU A 72 -13.46 15.58 -1.39
CA GLU A 72 -13.48 16.82 -0.63
C GLU A 72 -12.05 17.38 -0.52
N PRO A 73 -11.88 18.73 -0.55
CA PRO A 73 -10.55 19.33 -0.42
C PRO A 73 -9.81 18.93 0.85
N SER A 74 -10.53 18.68 1.95
CA SER A 74 -9.98 18.20 3.22
C SER A 74 -9.26 16.84 3.10
N MET A 75 -9.67 16.01 2.15
CA MET A 75 -9.05 14.69 1.90
C MET A 75 -7.60 14.81 1.41
N PHE A 76 -7.19 15.92 0.80
CA PHE A 76 -5.80 16.14 0.38
C PHE A 76 -4.81 16.18 1.55
N LEU A 77 -5.28 16.42 2.79
CA LEU A 77 -4.47 16.27 3.99
C LEU A 77 -3.90 14.84 4.13
N LEU A 78 -4.59 13.83 3.60
CA LEU A 78 -4.12 12.44 3.58
C LEU A 78 -2.83 12.26 2.77
N CYS A 79 -2.61 13.06 1.72
CA CYS A 79 -1.35 13.05 0.98
C CYS A 79 -0.18 13.50 1.87
N LEU A 80 -0.41 14.55 2.67
CA LEU A 80 0.59 15.04 3.62
C LEU A 80 0.86 14.02 4.73
N LEU A 81 -0.17 13.31 5.20
CA LEU A 81 -0.01 12.22 6.16
C LEU A 81 0.77 11.04 5.56
N GLY A 82 0.52 10.67 4.31
CA GLY A 82 1.26 9.63 3.60
C GLY A 82 2.75 9.99 3.45
N PHE A 83 3.03 11.22 3.04
CA PHE A 83 4.39 11.75 2.91
C PHE A 83 5.10 11.84 4.26
N GLY A 84 4.44 12.43 5.27
CA GLY A 84 4.98 12.55 6.64
C GLY A 84 5.23 11.20 7.30
N GLY A 85 4.32 10.24 7.10
CA GLY A 85 4.49 8.85 7.55
C GLY A 85 5.73 8.20 6.92
N GLY A 86 5.93 8.38 5.60
CA GLY A 86 7.12 7.90 4.91
C GLY A 86 8.42 8.50 5.47
N ILE A 87 8.45 9.81 5.74
CA ILE A 87 9.59 10.49 6.38
C ILE A 87 9.83 9.93 7.79
N LEU A 88 8.78 9.75 8.58
CA LEU A 88 8.89 9.18 9.93
C LEU A 88 9.56 7.81 9.92
N TYR A 89 9.11 6.91 9.04
CA TYR A 89 9.71 5.58 8.93
C TYR A 89 11.12 5.61 8.36
N MET A 90 11.42 6.53 7.48
CA MET A 90 12.78 6.74 6.97
C MET A 90 13.73 7.20 8.09
N ALA A 91 13.28 8.11 8.96
CA ALA A 91 14.04 8.55 10.13
C ALA A 91 14.25 7.40 11.13
N LEU A 92 13.22 6.58 11.37
CA LEU A 92 13.35 5.38 12.19
C LEU A 92 14.34 4.37 11.61
N GLY A 93 14.30 4.16 10.29
CA GLY A 93 15.28 3.31 9.60
C GLY A 93 16.71 3.82 9.74
N TRP A 94 16.89 5.13 9.68
CA TRP A 94 18.18 5.76 9.95
C TRP A 94 18.71 5.48 11.36
N ILE A 95 17.85 5.61 12.38
CA ILE A 95 18.19 5.37 13.78
C ILE A 95 18.51 3.88 14.01
N MET A 96 17.68 2.98 13.46
CA MET A 96 17.83 1.54 13.63
C MET A 96 19.08 0.96 12.94
N GLY A 97 19.54 1.57 11.86
CA GLY A 97 20.72 1.14 11.12
C GLY A 97 22.06 1.39 11.83
N GLY A 98 22.04 2.05 12.99
CA GLY A 98 23.22 2.24 13.84
C GLY A 98 24.34 3.03 13.15
N LYS A 99 25.59 2.55 13.25
CA LYS A 99 26.77 3.21 12.69
C LYS A 99 27.17 2.69 11.30
N ASP A 100 26.69 1.49 10.93
CA ASP A 100 27.00 0.86 9.66
C ASP A 100 26.20 1.50 8.50
N PRO A 101 26.87 2.06 7.47
CA PRO A 101 26.18 2.65 6.33
C PRO A 101 25.34 1.66 5.51
N ASP A 102 25.77 0.40 5.39
CA ASP A 102 25.05 -0.62 4.65
C ASP A 102 23.77 -1.04 5.39
N GLU A 103 23.85 -1.25 6.70
CA GLU A 103 22.67 -1.55 7.52
C GLU A 103 21.71 -0.35 7.56
N LYS A 104 22.20 0.89 7.63
CA LYS A 104 21.35 2.09 7.53
C LYS A 104 20.61 2.15 6.20
N GLY A 105 21.33 1.97 5.10
CA GLY A 105 20.70 1.96 3.78
C GLY A 105 19.62 0.88 3.67
N PHE A 106 19.91 -0.31 4.17
CA PHE A 106 18.96 -1.43 4.22
C PHE A 106 17.72 -1.10 5.06
N GLN A 107 17.91 -0.58 6.27
CA GLN A 107 16.78 -0.24 7.17
C GLN A 107 15.93 0.89 6.61
N ILE A 108 16.52 1.94 6.03
CA ILE A 108 15.80 3.04 5.38
C ILE A 108 14.92 2.52 4.26
N LEU A 109 15.47 1.70 3.37
CA LEU A 109 14.73 1.14 2.22
C LEU A 109 13.58 0.24 2.65
N ASN A 110 13.82 -0.62 3.64
CA ASN A 110 12.83 -1.62 4.03
C ASN A 110 11.78 -1.09 5.00
N LEU A 111 12.10 -0.11 5.82
CA LEU A 111 11.15 0.45 6.79
C LEU A 111 10.23 1.48 6.15
N SER A 112 10.69 2.34 5.24
CA SER A 112 9.92 3.45 4.68
C SER A 112 9.01 3.10 3.50
N GLY A 113 9.21 1.97 2.85
CA GLY A 113 8.40 1.58 1.70
C GLY A 113 7.07 0.92 2.09
N TYR A 114 5.95 1.42 1.59
CA TYR A 114 4.64 0.76 1.68
C TYR A 114 4.22 0.24 0.32
N SER A 115 3.73 -1.00 0.28
CA SER A 115 3.12 -1.58 -0.92
C SER A 115 1.60 -1.42 -0.86
N ILE A 116 1.13 -0.19 -0.93
CA ILE A 116 -0.29 0.13 -0.75
C ILE A 116 -1.10 -0.39 -1.92
N GLY A 117 -0.70 -0.10 -3.15
CA GLY A 117 -1.43 -0.48 -4.36
C GLY A 117 -1.61 -1.99 -4.51
N SER A 118 -0.57 -2.77 -4.18
CA SER A 118 -0.59 -4.23 -4.39
C SER A 118 -1.35 -5.00 -3.32
N PHE A 119 -1.39 -4.50 -2.09
CA PHE A 119 -1.98 -5.22 -0.98
C PHE A 119 -3.11 -4.46 -0.30
N THR A 120 -2.89 -3.24 0.13
CA THR A 120 -3.87 -2.50 0.91
C THR A 120 -5.11 -2.15 0.10
N MET A 121 -4.96 -1.76 -1.17
CA MET A 121 -6.09 -1.37 -2.01
C MET A 121 -7.13 -2.47 -2.26
N PRO A 122 -6.76 -3.73 -2.57
CA PRO A 122 -7.73 -4.81 -2.64
C PRO A 122 -8.54 -5.00 -1.35
N PHE A 123 -7.89 -4.89 -0.19
CA PHE A 123 -8.57 -4.96 1.10
C PHE A 123 -9.49 -3.75 1.33
N THR A 124 -9.00 -2.53 1.13
CA THR A 124 -9.83 -1.33 1.31
C THR A 124 -11.02 -1.31 0.37
N SER A 125 -10.84 -1.72 -0.88
CA SER A 125 -11.94 -1.86 -1.83
C SER A 125 -13.01 -2.83 -1.33
N SER A 126 -12.59 -3.97 -0.79
CA SER A 126 -13.51 -5.02 -0.34
C SER A 126 -14.23 -4.69 0.97
N PHE A 127 -13.59 -3.97 1.89
CA PHE A 127 -14.14 -3.69 3.21
C PHE A 127 -14.81 -2.32 3.31
N PHE A 128 -14.26 -1.31 2.64
CA PHE A 128 -14.70 0.09 2.73
C PHE A 128 -15.28 0.63 1.41
N GLY A 129 -15.28 -0.19 0.36
CA GLY A 129 -15.80 0.20 -0.97
C GLY A 129 -15.00 1.32 -1.63
N PRO A 130 -15.62 2.06 -2.60
CA PRO A 130 -14.95 3.09 -3.38
C PRO A 130 -14.32 4.21 -2.55
N ALA A 131 -15.00 4.67 -1.51
CA ALA A 131 -14.50 5.70 -0.61
C ALA A 131 -13.20 5.28 0.09
N GLY A 132 -13.12 4.03 0.55
CA GLY A 132 -11.89 3.49 1.14
C GLY A 132 -10.72 3.46 0.17
N VAL A 133 -10.97 3.14 -1.10
CA VAL A 133 -9.92 3.16 -2.14
C VAL A 133 -9.42 4.58 -2.38
N VAL A 134 -10.32 5.58 -2.45
CA VAL A 134 -9.93 6.99 -2.65
C VAL A 134 -9.08 7.50 -1.49
N VAL A 135 -9.50 7.26 -0.24
CA VAL A 135 -8.73 7.63 0.96
C VAL A 135 -7.34 6.99 0.93
N THR A 136 -7.27 5.69 0.62
CA THR A 136 -6.01 4.96 0.52
C THR A 136 -5.14 5.46 -0.64
N SER A 137 -5.73 5.83 -1.76
CA SER A 137 -5.03 6.38 -2.93
C SER A 137 -4.42 7.75 -2.65
N LEU A 138 -5.14 8.61 -1.93
CA LEU A 138 -4.64 9.92 -1.50
C LEU A 138 -3.42 9.75 -0.57
N PHE A 139 -3.51 8.85 0.38
CA PHE A 139 -2.39 8.52 1.26
C PHE A 139 -1.20 7.94 0.44
N ASP A 140 -1.49 7.04 -0.52
CA ASP A 140 -0.46 6.42 -1.37
C ASP A 140 0.22 7.44 -2.29
N THR A 141 -0.47 8.47 -2.73
CA THR A 141 0.12 9.56 -3.52
C THR A 141 1.26 10.25 -2.75
N GLY A 142 1.05 10.56 -1.48
CA GLY A 142 2.10 11.11 -0.63
C GLY A 142 3.21 10.11 -0.33
N ASN A 143 2.85 8.85 -0.05
CA ASN A 143 3.79 7.76 0.17
C ASN A 143 4.65 7.45 -1.06
N ALA A 144 4.10 7.58 -2.28
CA ALA A 144 4.80 7.27 -3.52
C ALA A 144 6.08 8.09 -3.70
N VAL A 145 6.09 9.34 -3.24
CA VAL A 145 7.30 10.19 -3.28
C VAL A 145 8.45 9.56 -2.50
N ILE A 146 8.15 8.99 -1.34
CA ILE A 146 9.14 8.30 -0.50
C ILE A 146 9.44 6.91 -1.04
N ALA A 147 8.41 6.12 -1.35
CA ALA A 147 8.55 4.72 -1.73
C ALA A 147 9.20 4.51 -3.11
N LEU A 148 8.90 5.37 -4.10
CA LEU A 148 9.42 5.24 -5.47
C LEU A 148 10.81 5.85 -5.67
N GLY A 149 11.26 6.74 -4.79
CA GLY A 149 12.56 7.36 -5.02
C GLY A 149 13.22 8.00 -3.80
N GLY A 150 12.45 8.55 -2.86
CA GLY A 150 12.99 9.25 -1.69
C GLY A 150 13.87 8.34 -0.84
N SER A 151 13.35 7.19 -0.44
CA SER A 151 14.07 6.22 0.38
C SER A 151 15.27 5.61 -0.35
N TYR A 152 15.14 5.33 -1.65
CA TYR A 152 16.24 4.84 -2.46
C TYR A 152 17.37 5.88 -2.58
N SER A 153 17.01 7.14 -2.86
CA SER A 153 17.99 8.23 -3.00
C SER A 153 18.76 8.46 -1.69
N ILE A 154 18.06 8.49 -0.56
CA ILE A 154 18.67 8.69 0.75
C ILE A 154 19.47 7.46 1.19
N GLY A 155 18.96 6.25 0.97
CA GLY A 155 19.70 5.01 1.23
C GLY A 155 20.99 4.92 0.43
N ALA A 156 20.96 5.31 -0.85
CA ALA A 156 22.14 5.33 -1.69
C ALA A 156 23.17 6.41 -1.27
N MET A 157 22.72 7.58 -0.79
CA MET A 157 23.61 8.61 -0.22
C MET A 157 24.29 8.14 1.06
N VAL A 158 23.57 7.43 1.90
CA VAL A 158 24.10 6.88 3.16
C VAL A 158 25.18 5.84 2.88
N LYS A 159 24.92 4.96 1.91
CA LYS A 159 25.86 3.92 1.49
C LYS A 159 27.08 4.49 0.74
N ASN A 160 26.86 5.47 -0.12
CA ASN A 160 27.91 6.07 -0.95
C ASN A 160 27.91 7.59 -0.75
N ARG A 161 28.83 8.06 0.09
CA ARG A 161 28.96 9.49 0.49
C ARG A 161 29.18 10.47 -0.66
N GLU A 162 29.58 9.99 -1.84
CA GLU A 162 29.81 10.81 -3.03
C GLU A 162 28.51 11.12 -3.82
N LYS A 163 27.42 10.36 -3.58
CA LYS A 163 26.15 10.60 -4.27
C LYS A 163 25.38 11.74 -3.60
N LYS A 164 25.06 12.78 -4.40
CA LYS A 164 24.19 13.89 -3.97
C LYS A 164 22.73 13.56 -4.25
N PHE A 165 21.84 14.07 -3.40
CA PHE A 165 20.40 13.99 -3.64
C PHE A 165 20.05 14.74 -4.93
N SER A 166 19.32 14.08 -5.82
CA SER A 166 18.86 14.69 -7.07
C SER A 166 17.35 14.53 -7.19
N PHE A 167 16.67 15.65 -7.42
CA PHE A 167 15.20 15.67 -7.63
C PHE A 167 14.80 15.17 -9.02
N ILE A 168 15.67 15.31 -10.02
CA ILE A 168 15.34 14.96 -11.42
C ILE A 168 15.05 13.46 -11.57
N PRO A 169 15.89 12.53 -11.08
CA PRO A 169 15.58 11.11 -11.11
C PRO A 169 14.30 10.75 -10.32
N LEU A 170 14.05 11.43 -9.19
CA LEU A 170 12.85 11.23 -8.40
C LEU A 170 11.60 11.60 -9.20
N CYS A 171 11.53 12.79 -9.76
CA CYS A 171 10.42 13.24 -10.60
C CYS A 171 10.22 12.31 -11.80
N LYS A 172 11.29 11.90 -12.46
CA LYS A 172 11.23 10.95 -13.58
C LYS A 172 10.64 9.60 -13.15
N THR A 173 11.05 9.07 -12.01
CA THR A 173 10.53 7.80 -11.49
C THR A 173 9.05 7.90 -11.13
N LEU A 174 8.62 9.02 -10.54
CA LEU A 174 7.22 9.28 -10.21
C LEU A 174 6.36 9.35 -11.49
N LEU A 175 6.75 10.17 -12.46
CA LEU A 175 6.04 10.34 -13.73
C LEU A 175 6.14 9.12 -14.68
N CYS A 176 6.99 8.14 -14.40
CA CYS A 176 7.02 6.85 -15.08
C CYS A 176 6.21 5.78 -14.35
N SER A 177 5.61 6.12 -13.21
CA SER A 177 4.80 5.19 -12.42
C SER A 177 3.32 5.27 -12.83
N VAL A 178 2.84 4.25 -13.55
CA VAL A 178 1.46 4.22 -14.07
C VAL A 178 0.39 4.42 -12.99
N PRO A 179 0.49 3.87 -11.77
CA PRO A 179 -0.46 4.17 -10.71
C PRO A 179 -0.42 5.65 -10.27
N PHE A 180 0.78 6.24 -10.20
CA PHE A 180 0.93 7.64 -9.85
C PHE A 180 0.32 8.55 -10.92
N ASP A 181 0.54 8.23 -12.19
CA ASP A 181 -0.07 8.95 -13.32
C ASP A 181 -1.59 8.82 -13.30
N ALA A 182 -2.13 7.65 -12.92
CA ALA A 182 -3.58 7.47 -12.75
C ALA A 182 -4.15 8.35 -11.62
N TYR A 183 -3.45 8.49 -10.49
CA TYR A 183 -3.85 9.44 -9.44
C TYR A 183 -3.84 10.87 -9.96
N LEU A 184 -2.76 11.29 -10.60
CA LEU A 184 -2.61 12.64 -11.14
C LEU A 184 -3.71 12.93 -12.17
N PHE A 185 -3.98 11.99 -13.08
CA PHE A 185 -5.06 12.10 -14.06
C PHE A 185 -6.43 12.31 -13.40
N MET A 186 -6.76 11.51 -12.38
CA MET A 186 -8.03 11.65 -11.66
C MET A 186 -8.12 12.96 -10.87
N TYR A 187 -7.00 13.46 -10.33
CA TYR A 187 -6.99 14.79 -9.68
C TYR A 187 -7.21 15.93 -10.68
N VAL A 188 -6.60 15.85 -11.85
CA VAL A 188 -6.83 16.84 -12.92
C VAL A 188 -8.29 16.83 -13.35
N LEU A 189 -8.90 15.66 -13.56
CA LEU A 189 -10.33 15.57 -13.89
C LEU A 189 -11.23 16.17 -12.79
N TYR A 190 -10.89 15.90 -11.52
CA TYR A 190 -11.61 16.48 -10.39
C TYR A 190 -11.54 18.01 -10.38
N TRP A 191 -10.36 18.59 -10.56
CA TRP A 191 -10.18 20.05 -10.61
C TRP A 191 -10.87 20.71 -11.81
N LEU A 192 -10.91 20.01 -12.93
CA LEU A 192 -11.62 20.48 -14.15
C LEU A 192 -13.12 20.21 -14.12
N HIS A 193 -13.63 19.57 -13.05
CA HIS A 193 -15.04 19.14 -12.94
C HIS A 193 -15.51 18.27 -14.11
N LEU A 194 -14.59 17.48 -14.70
CA LEU A 194 -14.88 16.58 -15.81
C LEU A 194 -15.21 15.18 -15.32
N SER A 195 -16.22 14.56 -15.90
CA SER A 195 -16.57 13.16 -15.69
C SER A 195 -16.18 12.31 -16.89
N LEU A 196 -15.73 11.06 -16.61
CA LEU A 196 -15.42 10.13 -17.68
C LEU A 196 -16.70 9.57 -18.34
N PRO A 197 -16.70 9.34 -19.66
CA PRO A 197 -17.82 8.74 -20.37
C PRO A 197 -18.12 7.32 -19.87
N ALA A 198 -19.39 6.95 -19.81
CA ALA A 198 -19.84 5.64 -19.34
C ALA A 198 -19.18 4.44 -20.05
N PRO A 199 -18.94 4.43 -21.37
CA PRO A 199 -18.24 3.34 -22.04
C PRO A 199 -16.83 3.10 -21.50
N VAL A 200 -16.08 4.20 -21.21
CA VAL A 200 -14.71 4.11 -20.66
C VAL A 200 -14.75 3.52 -19.24
N LEU A 201 -15.70 3.96 -18.41
CA LEU A 201 -15.87 3.45 -17.06
C LEU A 201 -16.28 1.96 -17.05
N ASN A 202 -17.12 1.52 -18.01
CA ASN A 202 -17.50 0.11 -18.11
C ASN A 202 -16.30 -0.80 -18.45
N ILE A 203 -15.45 -0.37 -19.38
CA ILE A 203 -14.21 -1.11 -19.72
C ILE A 203 -13.26 -1.11 -18.50
N ALA A 204 -13.06 0.05 -17.88
CA ALA A 204 -12.22 0.17 -16.69
C ALA A 204 -12.74 -0.72 -15.54
N GLN A 205 -14.06 -0.79 -15.34
CA GLN A 205 -14.69 -1.65 -14.31
C GLN A 205 -14.41 -3.14 -14.55
N LEU A 206 -14.48 -3.60 -15.79
CA LEU A 206 -14.16 -4.99 -16.13
C LEU A 206 -12.72 -5.35 -15.73
N VAL A 207 -11.78 -4.47 -16.05
CA VAL A 207 -10.35 -4.64 -15.70
C VAL A 207 -10.12 -4.50 -14.20
N ALA A 208 -10.77 -3.53 -13.55
CA ALA A 208 -10.66 -3.27 -12.12
C ALA A 208 -11.11 -4.46 -11.26
N ASN A 209 -12.12 -5.20 -11.70
CA ASN A 209 -12.63 -6.38 -10.99
C ASN A 209 -11.58 -7.49 -10.83
N ALA A 210 -10.62 -7.58 -11.75
CA ALA A 210 -9.53 -8.56 -11.66
C ALA A 210 -8.44 -8.16 -10.65
N ASN A 211 -8.38 -6.91 -10.21
CA ASN A 211 -7.27 -6.39 -9.40
C ASN A 211 -7.09 -7.13 -8.07
N ALA A 212 -8.17 -7.34 -7.32
CA ALA A 212 -8.11 -7.99 -6.02
C ALA A 212 -7.66 -9.46 -6.13
N PHE A 213 -8.22 -10.20 -7.08
CA PHE A 213 -7.83 -11.59 -7.34
C PHE A 213 -6.36 -11.70 -7.74
N LEU A 214 -5.93 -10.89 -8.72
CA LEU A 214 -4.57 -10.92 -9.24
C LEU A 214 -3.54 -10.54 -8.17
N ALA A 215 -3.86 -9.55 -7.33
CA ALA A 215 -3.00 -9.12 -6.23
C ALA A 215 -2.80 -10.25 -5.20
N MET A 216 -3.88 -10.93 -4.79
CA MET A 216 -3.79 -12.02 -3.81
C MET A 216 -3.09 -13.26 -4.38
N LEU A 217 -3.37 -13.59 -5.64
CA LEU A 217 -2.71 -14.70 -6.34
C LEU A 217 -1.18 -14.44 -6.45
N MET A 218 -0.81 -13.23 -6.87
CA MET A 218 0.58 -12.79 -6.98
C MET A 218 1.32 -12.91 -5.63
N LEU A 219 0.68 -12.50 -4.52
CA LEU A 219 1.27 -12.64 -3.19
C LEU A 219 1.55 -14.10 -2.85
N GLY A 220 0.63 -15.01 -3.18
CA GLY A 220 0.82 -16.45 -3.00
C GLY A 220 2.00 -16.99 -3.81
N VAL A 221 2.09 -16.62 -5.09
CA VAL A 221 3.21 -17.02 -5.97
C VAL A 221 4.53 -16.42 -5.49
N GLY A 222 4.53 -15.17 -5.02
CA GLY A 222 5.71 -14.48 -4.52
C GLY A 222 6.22 -14.99 -3.16
N PHE A 223 5.41 -15.77 -2.43
CA PHE A 223 5.76 -16.19 -1.07
C PHE A 223 6.93 -17.19 -1.07
N LYS A 224 7.99 -16.85 -0.31
CA LYS A 224 9.16 -17.71 -0.08
C LYS A 224 9.39 -17.84 1.42
N LEU A 225 9.39 -19.06 1.90
CA LEU A 225 9.85 -19.40 3.26
C LEU A 225 11.37 -19.56 3.24
N SER A 226 12.08 -18.55 3.69
CA SER A 226 13.54 -18.59 3.87
C SER A 226 13.86 -19.00 5.31
N GLY A 227 14.70 -20.03 5.49
CA GLY A 227 14.95 -20.68 6.77
C GLY A 227 16.08 -20.07 7.60
N ASP A 228 16.68 -18.95 7.22
CA ASP A 228 17.78 -18.33 7.96
C ASP A 228 17.28 -17.60 9.21
N ARG A 229 17.64 -18.13 10.38
CA ARG A 229 17.23 -17.60 11.70
C ARG A 229 17.70 -16.15 11.93
N THR A 230 18.87 -15.78 11.41
CA THR A 230 19.44 -14.44 11.59
C THR A 230 18.64 -13.41 10.83
N GLN A 231 18.28 -13.72 9.59
CA GLN A 231 17.44 -12.88 8.75
C GLN A 231 16.02 -12.79 9.29
N MET A 232 15.47 -13.90 9.79
CA MET A 232 14.15 -13.92 10.42
C MET A 232 14.08 -13.00 11.65
N SER A 233 15.10 -12.98 12.48
CA SER A 233 15.19 -12.08 13.65
C SER A 233 15.18 -10.62 13.24
N LYS A 234 15.94 -10.24 12.19
CA LYS A 234 15.94 -8.87 11.64
C LYS A 234 14.55 -8.47 11.10
N ILE A 235 13.89 -9.38 10.37
CA ILE A 235 12.54 -9.16 9.83
C ILE A 235 11.54 -8.97 10.98
N VAL A 236 11.53 -9.83 11.98
CA VAL A 236 10.61 -9.74 13.13
C VAL A 236 10.81 -8.44 13.90
N LYS A 237 12.06 -8.02 14.13
CA LYS A 237 12.37 -6.74 14.78
C LYS A 237 11.84 -5.54 13.96
N MET A 238 12.06 -5.56 12.66
CA MET A 238 11.60 -4.50 11.76
C MET A 238 10.06 -4.43 11.69
N LEU A 239 9.40 -5.60 11.62
CA LEU A 239 7.94 -5.68 11.68
C LEU A 239 7.40 -5.18 13.03
N GLY A 240 8.03 -5.55 14.15
CA GLY A 240 7.66 -5.07 15.48
C GLY A 240 7.69 -3.55 15.58
N VAL A 241 8.74 -2.90 15.06
CA VAL A 241 8.82 -1.43 15.01
C VAL A 241 7.74 -0.86 14.09
N ARG A 242 7.52 -1.44 12.91
CA ARG A 242 6.46 -0.97 11.99
C ARG A 242 5.09 -1.03 12.64
N TYR A 243 4.71 -2.17 13.20
CA TYR A 243 3.41 -2.32 13.86
C TYR A 243 3.28 -1.44 15.10
N GLY A 244 4.34 -1.35 15.91
CA GLY A 244 4.35 -0.48 17.10
C GLY A 244 4.10 0.98 16.74
N VAL A 245 4.84 1.51 15.77
CA VAL A 245 4.64 2.89 15.28
C VAL A 245 3.27 3.07 14.62
N ALA A 246 2.81 2.07 13.85
CA ALA A 246 1.48 2.11 13.25
C ALA A 246 0.36 2.22 14.28
N VAL A 247 0.42 1.43 15.35
CA VAL A 247 -0.55 1.48 16.45
C VAL A 247 -0.49 2.84 17.17
N LEU A 248 0.72 3.34 17.44
CA LEU A 248 0.89 4.65 18.09
C LEU A 248 0.36 5.80 17.22
N THR A 249 0.66 5.81 15.93
CA THR A 249 0.15 6.84 15.02
C THR A 249 -1.36 6.75 14.83
N ALA A 250 -1.91 5.54 14.76
CA ALA A 250 -3.36 5.34 14.72
C ALA A 250 -4.05 5.83 16.00
N ALA A 251 -3.51 5.51 17.18
CA ALA A 251 -4.03 5.99 18.45
C ALA A 251 -3.96 7.52 18.55
N ALA A 252 -2.86 8.14 18.10
CA ALA A 252 -2.70 9.58 18.07
C ALA A 252 -3.72 10.26 17.14
N LEU A 253 -3.95 9.70 15.94
CA LEU A 253 -4.94 10.23 14.99
C LEU A 253 -6.37 10.06 15.49
N LEU A 254 -6.69 8.93 16.13
CA LEU A 254 -8.00 8.71 16.74
C LEU A 254 -8.24 9.68 17.91
N SER A 255 -7.25 9.92 18.76
CA SER A 255 -7.38 10.89 19.83
C SER A 255 -7.53 12.32 19.29
N ALA A 256 -6.76 12.69 18.27
CA ALA A 256 -6.88 13.99 17.62
C ALA A 256 -8.25 14.17 16.96
N SER A 257 -8.79 13.15 16.27
CA SER A 257 -10.12 13.21 15.64
C SER A 257 -11.24 13.34 16.67
N PHE A 258 -11.09 12.73 17.84
CA PHE A 258 -12.02 12.87 18.95
C PHE A 258 -12.06 14.30 19.51
N PHE A 259 -10.89 14.96 19.59
CA PHE A 259 -10.78 16.35 20.07
C PHE A 259 -11.23 17.38 19.02
N THR A 260 -11.05 17.11 17.75
CA THR A 260 -11.32 18.08 16.66
C THR A 260 -12.67 17.89 15.97
N GLY A 261 -13.44 16.85 16.33
CA GLY A 261 -14.73 16.55 15.69
C GLY A 261 -14.64 16.10 14.22
N ILE A 262 -13.42 15.82 13.73
CA ILE A 262 -13.21 15.31 12.37
C ILE A 262 -13.65 13.83 12.31
N PRO A 263 -14.43 13.40 11.28
CA PRO A 263 -14.92 12.04 11.20
C PRO A 263 -13.78 11.01 11.25
N SER A 264 -13.94 9.99 12.09
CA SER A 264 -12.93 8.95 12.39
C SER A 264 -12.53 8.04 11.23
N GLY A 265 -13.01 8.32 10.01
CA GLY A 265 -12.67 7.56 8.79
C GLY A 265 -11.18 7.62 8.39
N SER A 266 -10.45 8.68 8.78
CA SER A 266 -9.03 8.83 8.46
C SER A 266 -8.11 7.94 9.31
N GLY A 267 -8.49 7.59 10.52
CA GLY A 267 -7.68 6.78 11.44
C GLY A 267 -7.55 5.32 11.01
N SER A 268 -8.63 4.71 10.53
CA SER A 268 -8.61 3.32 10.05
C SER A 268 -7.85 3.13 8.74
N ALA A 269 -7.82 4.15 7.87
CA ALA A 269 -7.02 4.12 6.64
C ALA A 269 -5.51 4.16 6.91
N CYS A 270 -5.07 4.76 8.02
CA CYS A 270 -3.66 4.83 8.39
C CYS A 270 -3.11 3.52 9.00
N VAL A 271 -3.95 2.65 9.57
CA VAL A 271 -3.50 1.41 10.21
C VAL A 271 -3.23 0.30 9.20
N GLN A 272 -3.98 0.26 8.10
CA GLN A 272 -3.90 -0.81 7.10
C GLN A 272 -2.65 -0.82 6.20
N PRO A 273 -2.02 0.30 5.81
CA PRO A 273 -0.85 0.29 4.94
C PRO A 273 0.36 -0.46 5.49
N TYR A 274 0.37 -0.74 6.77
CA TYR A 274 1.55 -1.20 7.50
C TYR A 274 1.81 -2.71 7.41
N CYS A 275 0.87 -3.50 6.90
CA CYS A 275 0.96 -4.96 7.01
C CYS A 275 1.85 -5.68 6.00
N CYS A 276 2.22 -5.13 4.85
CA CYS A 276 2.64 -5.99 3.74
C CYS A 276 3.88 -5.65 2.93
N SER A 277 4.67 -4.63 3.26
CA SER A 277 5.82 -4.32 2.39
C SER A 277 7.05 -5.21 2.62
N SER A 278 7.11 -5.97 3.71
CA SER A 278 8.32 -6.74 4.06
C SER A 278 8.55 -7.98 3.19
N ALA A 279 7.50 -8.62 2.68
CA ALA A 279 7.64 -9.85 1.89
C ALA A 279 8.06 -9.59 0.43
N CYS A 280 7.67 -8.45 -0.15
CA CYS A 280 7.99 -8.11 -1.54
C CYS A 280 9.43 -7.58 -1.75
N ILE A 281 10.01 -6.93 -0.74
CA ILE A 281 11.32 -6.26 -0.88
C ILE A 281 12.47 -7.26 -0.73
N TYR A 282 12.27 -8.35 0.03
CA TYR A 282 13.30 -9.38 0.23
C TYR A 282 13.74 -10.05 -1.08
N SER A 283 12.83 -10.22 -2.06
CA SER A 283 13.17 -10.83 -3.36
C SER A 283 14.01 -9.94 -4.29
N ARG A 284 14.11 -8.64 -4.01
CA ARG A 284 14.83 -7.68 -4.86
C ARG A 284 16.32 -7.59 -4.52
N HIS A 285 16.71 -7.88 -3.28
CA HIS A 285 18.09 -7.71 -2.82
C HIS A 285 19.02 -8.87 -3.23
N GLU A 286 18.50 -10.07 -3.49
CA GLU A 286 19.33 -11.21 -3.91
C GLU A 286 19.78 -11.18 -5.36
N ARG A 287 19.27 -10.26 -6.19
CA ARG A 287 19.59 -10.18 -7.64
C ARG A 287 20.36 -8.93 -8.05
N GLY A 288 21.27 -8.40 -7.23
CA GLY A 288 22.36 -7.50 -7.61
C GLY A 288 22.05 -6.51 -8.76
N TYR A 289 21.10 -5.58 -8.59
CA TYR A 289 20.91 -4.40 -9.43
C TYR A 289 21.00 -3.14 -8.60
#